data_012fbca29fb181eca2a8853fde4a1890
#
_entry.id   012fbca29fb181eca2a8853fde4a1890
#
_cell.length_a   1.000
_cell.length_b   1.000
_cell.length_c   1.000
_cell.angle_alpha   90.00
_cell.angle_beta   90.00
_cell.angle_gamma   90.00
#
_symmetry.space_group_name_H-M   'P 1'
#
loop_
_entity.id
_entity.type
_entity.pdbx_description
1 polymer ?
#
loop_
_entity_poly.entity_id
_entity_poly.type
_entity_poly.pdbx_seq_one_letter_code
_entity_poly.pdbx_strand_id
1 'polypeptide(L)'
;MASTFETLLQALGAALELDLAPAADGIAEVAIGPRAVCLKPVAQETDLRLFTTIQSPLTPASEQLPSEVLARALRRNLFAEQTAGHVIGLFNQTLILSVDLPLEPLSAEELAERLLLIVRVADEAEAELFGAAAEPVPPGPTEAEPTPEMLAFLRA
;
A
#
# COMPACT_ATOMS: atom_id res chain seq x y z
N MET A 1 16.60 24.80 9.12
CA MET A 1 15.15 24.65 9.39
C MET A 1 14.77 23.19 9.16
N ALA A 2 14.07 22.58 10.09
CA ALA A 2 13.49 21.25 9.86
C ALA A 2 12.45 21.36 8.75
N SER A 3 12.38 20.36 7.84
CA SER A 3 11.32 20.28 6.84
C SER A 3 9.96 20.01 7.50
N THR A 4 8.87 20.26 6.78
CA THR A 4 7.52 19.93 7.27
C THR A 4 7.42 18.45 7.61
N PHE A 5 8.06 17.59 6.81
CA PHE A 5 8.12 16.15 7.06
C PHE A 5 8.87 15.79 8.36
N GLU A 6 10.04 16.39 8.60
CA GLU A 6 10.80 16.15 9.84
C GLU A 6 10.03 16.61 11.07
N THR A 7 9.35 17.75 10.98
CA THR A 7 8.50 18.26 12.06
C THR A 7 7.35 17.31 12.36
N LEU A 8 6.71 16.77 11.33
CA LEU A 8 5.63 15.77 11.46
C LEU A 8 6.15 14.47 12.07
N LEU A 9 7.34 13.99 11.65
CA LEU A 9 7.95 12.78 12.23
C LEU A 9 8.28 12.97 13.72
N GLN A 10 8.80 14.13 14.12
CA GLN A 10 9.07 14.43 15.53
C GLN A 10 7.78 14.41 16.36
N ALA A 11 6.72 15.02 15.83
CA ALA A 11 5.41 15.01 16.51
C ALA A 11 4.83 13.60 16.62
N LEU A 12 4.93 12.79 15.56
CA LEU A 12 4.51 11.40 15.56
C LEU A 12 5.34 10.58 16.55
N GLY A 13 6.67 10.74 16.53
CA GLY A 13 7.58 10.07 17.46
C GLY A 13 7.24 10.38 18.92
N ALA A 14 6.97 11.65 19.23
CA ALA A 14 6.56 12.05 20.57
C ALA A 14 5.22 11.41 20.99
N ALA A 15 4.25 11.32 20.06
CA ALA A 15 2.94 10.70 20.33
C ALA A 15 3.03 9.18 20.54
N LEU A 16 3.95 8.51 19.85
CA LEU A 16 4.14 7.06 19.91
C LEU A 16 5.26 6.63 20.87
N GLU A 17 5.93 7.57 21.53
CA GLU A 17 7.12 7.34 22.36
C GLU A 17 8.26 6.61 21.60
N LEU A 18 8.45 6.97 20.34
CA LEU A 18 9.45 6.42 19.43
C LEU A 18 10.41 7.51 18.97
N ASP A 19 11.67 7.13 18.78
CA ASP A 19 12.65 8.00 18.12
C ASP A 19 12.59 7.80 16.62
N LEU A 20 11.87 8.69 15.92
CA LEU A 20 11.64 8.64 14.49
C LEU A 20 12.48 9.69 13.78
N ALA A 21 13.35 9.23 12.90
CA ALA A 21 14.15 10.08 12.04
C ALA A 21 14.24 9.48 10.63
N PRO A 22 14.31 10.31 9.58
CA PRO A 22 14.53 9.79 8.25
C PRO A 22 15.97 9.25 8.12
N ALA A 23 16.12 8.15 7.40
CA ALA A 23 17.44 7.63 7.00
C ALA A 23 18.10 8.54 5.95
N ALA A 24 19.31 8.21 5.54
CA ALA A 24 20.08 8.99 4.57
C ALA A 24 19.40 9.11 3.19
N ASP A 25 18.49 8.20 2.86
CA ASP A 25 17.67 8.20 1.65
C ASP A 25 16.37 9.02 1.78
N GLY A 26 16.16 9.66 2.93
CA GLY A 26 14.98 10.45 3.22
C GLY A 26 13.73 9.63 3.59
N ILE A 27 13.86 8.32 3.78
CA ILE A 27 12.77 7.42 4.17
C ILE A 27 12.79 7.23 5.69
N ALA A 28 11.64 7.37 6.33
CA ALA A 28 11.45 6.97 7.72
C ALA A 28 10.69 5.65 7.78
N GLU A 29 10.97 4.83 8.78
CA GLU A 29 10.31 3.55 8.99
C GLU A 29 9.66 3.50 10.36
N VAL A 30 8.42 3.03 10.40
CA VAL A 30 7.65 2.80 11.62
C VAL A 30 7.23 1.34 11.69
N ALA A 31 7.64 0.65 12.75
CA ALA A 31 7.20 -0.72 13.00
C ALA A 31 5.84 -0.72 13.70
N ILE A 32 4.88 -1.43 13.13
CA ILE A 32 3.53 -1.58 13.67
C ILE A 32 3.23 -3.08 13.74
N GLY A 33 3.39 -3.65 14.94
CA GLY A 33 3.36 -5.10 15.11
C GLY A 33 4.48 -5.76 14.29
N PRO A 34 4.19 -6.80 13.50
CA PRO A 34 5.19 -7.48 12.67
C PRO A 34 5.49 -6.76 11.35
N ARG A 35 4.81 -5.65 11.05
CA ARG A 35 4.88 -4.96 9.77
C ARG A 35 5.64 -3.65 9.89
N ALA A 36 6.52 -3.40 8.93
CA ALA A 36 7.18 -2.11 8.76
C ALA A 36 6.42 -1.27 7.73
N VAL A 37 6.14 -0.02 8.06
CA VAL A 37 5.57 0.97 7.16
C VAL A 37 6.61 2.05 6.91
N CYS A 38 6.88 2.32 5.64
CA CYS A 38 7.81 3.35 5.23
C CYS A 38 7.05 4.64 4.89
N LEU A 39 7.65 5.76 5.26
CA LEU A 39 7.15 7.12 5.03
C LEU A 39 8.18 7.86 4.19
N LYS A 40 7.77 8.40 3.05
CA LYS A 40 8.65 9.15 2.15
C LYS A 40 7.95 10.41 1.63
N PRO A 41 8.56 11.61 1.77
CA PRO A 41 8.04 12.78 1.10
C PRO A 41 8.18 12.63 -0.42
N VAL A 42 7.16 13.02 -1.15
CA VAL A 42 7.09 12.98 -2.61
C VAL A 42 6.60 14.34 -3.13
N ALA A 43 6.63 14.52 -4.45
CA ALA A 43 6.15 15.74 -5.09
C ALA A 43 6.74 17.03 -4.48
N GLN A 44 8.05 17.07 -4.26
CA GLN A 44 8.76 18.21 -3.65
C GLN A 44 8.25 18.56 -2.23
N GLU A 45 7.96 17.53 -1.44
CA GLU A 45 7.43 17.63 -0.08
C GLU A 45 6.01 18.21 0.02
N THR A 46 5.20 18.14 -1.03
CA THR A 46 3.78 18.47 -0.93
C THR A 46 2.94 17.28 -0.46
N ASP A 47 3.40 16.06 -0.76
CA ASP A 47 2.72 14.84 -0.41
C ASP A 47 3.62 13.90 0.40
N LEU A 48 3.01 13.07 1.21
CA LEU A 48 3.63 12.00 1.95
C LEU A 48 3.17 10.65 1.41
N ARG A 49 4.09 9.84 0.94
CA ARG A 49 3.81 8.45 0.56
C ARG A 49 4.03 7.53 1.74
N LEU A 50 2.97 6.80 2.10
CA LEU A 50 3.05 5.64 2.98
C LEU A 50 3.13 4.40 2.11
N PHE A 51 4.02 3.46 2.43
CA PHE A 51 4.08 2.19 1.73
C PHE A 51 4.56 1.05 2.62
N THR A 52 4.07 -0.14 2.33
CA THR A 52 4.47 -1.38 3.02
C THR A 52 4.47 -2.53 2.02
N THR A 53 5.23 -3.57 2.31
CA THR A 53 5.28 -4.77 1.48
C THR A 53 4.09 -5.68 1.77
N ILE A 54 3.60 -6.35 0.72
CA ILE A 54 2.67 -7.46 0.80
C ILE A 54 3.43 -8.72 0.44
N GLN A 55 3.58 -9.64 1.38
CA GLN A 55 4.39 -10.85 1.20
C GLN A 55 3.55 -12.10 1.40
N SER A 56 3.86 -13.12 0.59
CA SER A 56 3.36 -14.45 0.87
C SER A 56 4.11 -15.05 2.06
N PRO A 57 3.43 -15.58 3.07
CA PRO A 57 4.11 -16.31 4.14
C PRO A 57 4.77 -17.61 3.65
N LEU A 58 4.43 -18.07 2.44
CA LEU A 58 4.86 -19.36 1.91
C LEU A 58 5.84 -19.22 0.72
N THR A 59 5.97 -18.05 0.12
CA THR A 59 6.81 -17.84 -1.06
C THR A 59 8.00 -16.96 -0.69
N PRO A 60 9.24 -17.44 -0.87
CA PRO A 60 10.42 -16.62 -0.68
C PRO A 60 10.38 -15.37 -1.57
N ALA A 61 10.87 -14.25 -1.08
CA ALA A 61 10.90 -12.98 -1.80
C ALA A 61 11.69 -13.01 -3.13
N SER A 62 12.44 -14.09 -3.38
CA SER A 62 13.22 -14.32 -4.60
C SER A 62 12.48 -15.09 -5.69
N GLU A 63 11.30 -15.64 -5.40
CA GLU A 63 10.53 -16.39 -6.39
C GLU A 63 9.57 -15.45 -7.15
N GLN A 64 9.37 -15.79 -8.41
CA GLN A 64 8.42 -15.08 -9.27
C GLN A 64 7.00 -15.28 -8.75
N LEU A 65 6.27 -14.19 -8.58
CA LEU A 65 4.88 -14.23 -8.18
C LEU A 65 4.02 -14.94 -9.24
N PRO A 66 3.11 -15.83 -8.84
CA PRO A 66 2.16 -16.43 -9.75
C PRO A 66 1.34 -15.38 -10.50
N SER A 67 1.08 -15.58 -11.78
CA SER A 67 0.27 -14.66 -12.60
C SER A 67 -1.14 -14.43 -12.05
N GLU A 68 -1.70 -15.42 -11.39
CA GLU A 68 -3.01 -15.32 -10.73
C GLU A 68 -2.99 -14.33 -9.56
N VAL A 69 -1.91 -14.29 -8.79
CA VAL A 69 -1.72 -13.32 -7.70
C VAL A 69 -1.65 -11.90 -8.26
N LEU A 70 -0.87 -11.73 -9.35
CA LEU A 70 -0.78 -10.43 -10.04
C LEU A 70 -2.13 -9.98 -10.60
N ALA A 71 -2.88 -10.89 -11.20
CA ALA A 71 -4.21 -10.58 -11.73
C ALA A 71 -5.19 -10.16 -10.62
N ARG A 72 -5.15 -10.81 -9.46
CA ARG A 72 -5.95 -10.44 -8.29
C ARG A 72 -5.55 -9.06 -7.74
N ALA A 73 -4.25 -8.80 -7.65
CA ALA A 73 -3.75 -7.51 -7.19
C ALA A 73 -4.20 -6.37 -8.11
N LEU A 74 -4.10 -6.54 -9.44
CA LEU A 74 -4.58 -5.57 -10.40
C LEU A 74 -6.10 -5.37 -10.33
N ARG A 75 -6.87 -6.45 -10.17
CA ARG A 75 -8.32 -6.37 -10.01
C ARG A 75 -8.69 -5.58 -8.76
N ARG A 76 -7.96 -5.76 -7.66
CA ARG A 76 -8.18 -5.01 -6.42
C ARG A 76 -7.96 -3.50 -6.62
N ASN A 77 -6.99 -3.11 -7.44
CA ASN A 77 -6.75 -1.71 -7.78
C ASN A 77 -7.90 -1.05 -8.56
N LEU A 78 -8.71 -1.80 -9.30
CA LEU A 78 -9.86 -1.27 -10.03
C LEU A 78 -11.00 -0.80 -9.10
N PHE A 79 -11.03 -1.32 -7.88
CA PHE A 79 -12.06 -1.02 -6.90
C PHE A 79 -11.44 -0.29 -5.71
N ALA A 80 -11.18 1.01 -5.88
CA ALA A 80 -10.53 1.86 -4.86
C ALA A 80 -11.25 1.81 -3.50
N GLU A 81 -12.54 1.52 -3.47
CA GLU A 81 -13.31 1.33 -2.25
C GLU A 81 -12.80 0.15 -1.41
N GLN A 82 -12.38 -0.94 -2.07
CA GLN A 82 -11.86 -2.13 -1.39
C GLN A 82 -10.46 -1.91 -0.80
N THR A 83 -9.71 -0.98 -1.34
CA THR A 83 -8.36 -0.65 -0.89
C THR A 83 -8.28 0.64 -0.07
N ALA A 84 -9.41 1.27 0.22
CA ALA A 84 -9.47 2.57 0.89
C ALA A 84 -8.54 3.63 0.24
N GLY A 85 -8.47 3.62 -1.09
CA GLY A 85 -7.61 4.51 -1.89
C GLY A 85 -6.16 4.08 -2.00
N HIS A 86 -5.78 2.93 -1.41
CA HIS A 86 -4.42 2.39 -1.55
C HIS A 86 -4.25 1.68 -2.90
N VAL A 87 -3.04 1.74 -3.43
CA VAL A 87 -2.67 1.11 -4.71
C VAL A 87 -1.65 0.00 -4.47
N ILE A 88 -1.86 -1.14 -5.09
CA ILE A 88 -0.90 -2.25 -5.09
C ILE A 88 -0.04 -2.16 -6.35
N GLY A 89 1.26 -2.02 -6.17
CA GLY A 89 2.27 -2.04 -7.21
C GLY A 89 3.19 -3.24 -7.11
N LEU A 90 3.98 -3.46 -8.14
CA LEU A 90 5.02 -4.50 -8.17
C LEU A 90 6.39 -3.85 -8.29
N PHE A 91 7.28 -4.18 -7.39
CA PHE A 91 8.67 -3.75 -7.41
C PHE A 91 9.59 -4.91 -7.05
N ASN A 92 10.53 -5.26 -7.93
CA ASN A 92 11.48 -6.37 -7.75
C ASN A 92 10.81 -7.67 -7.24
N GLN A 93 9.75 -8.12 -7.90
CA GLN A 93 8.98 -9.32 -7.54
C GLN A 93 8.24 -9.24 -6.18
N THR A 94 8.20 -8.06 -5.56
CA THR A 94 7.49 -7.83 -4.31
C THR A 94 6.30 -6.93 -4.55
N LEU A 95 5.14 -7.29 -4.04
CA LEU A 95 3.97 -6.43 -4.05
C LEU A 95 4.12 -5.35 -2.97
N ILE A 96 3.81 -4.12 -3.33
CA ILE A 96 3.86 -2.97 -2.44
C ILE A 96 2.49 -2.31 -2.41
N LEU A 97 1.95 -2.12 -1.22
CA LEU A 97 0.77 -1.30 -0.98
C LEU A 97 1.22 0.12 -0.67
N SER A 98 0.66 1.11 -1.34
CA SER A 98 1.00 2.50 -1.13
C SER A 98 -0.21 3.43 -1.17
N VAL A 99 -0.09 4.56 -0.50
CA VAL A 99 -1.04 5.67 -0.56
C VAL A 99 -0.29 6.98 -0.44
N ASP A 100 -0.69 7.98 -1.21
CA ASP A 100 -0.17 9.34 -1.12
C ASP A 100 -1.18 10.21 -0.36
N LEU A 101 -0.69 10.97 0.61
CA LEU A 101 -1.47 11.87 1.46
C LEU A 101 -0.93 13.28 1.32
N PRO A 102 -1.78 14.32 1.26
CA PRO A 102 -1.29 15.68 1.36
C PRO A 102 -0.54 15.88 2.68
N LEU A 103 0.68 16.41 2.61
CA LEU A 103 1.50 16.62 3.82
C LEU A 103 0.94 17.75 4.70
N GLU A 104 0.31 18.73 4.10
CA GLU A 104 -0.40 19.79 4.79
C GLU A 104 -1.91 19.75 4.48
N PRO A 105 -2.77 19.78 5.47
CA PRO A 105 -2.58 19.98 6.91
C PRO A 105 -2.51 18.69 7.75
N LEU A 106 -1.72 17.70 7.36
CA LEU A 106 -1.65 16.39 8.05
C LEU A 106 -1.10 16.54 9.49
N SER A 107 -1.89 16.14 10.48
CA SER A 107 -1.46 16.08 11.87
C SER A 107 -0.81 14.74 12.22
N ALA A 108 -0.06 14.69 13.33
CA ALA A 108 0.53 13.45 13.83
C ALA A 108 -0.54 12.40 14.20
N GLU A 109 -1.67 12.84 14.72
CA GLU A 109 -2.79 11.97 15.07
C GLU A 109 -3.44 11.35 13.83
N GLU A 110 -3.72 12.16 12.82
CA GLU A 110 -4.22 11.67 11.53
C GLU A 110 -3.23 10.73 10.85
N LEU A 111 -1.93 11.04 10.91
CA LEU A 111 -0.90 10.16 10.37
C LEU A 111 -0.87 8.81 11.10
N ALA A 112 -0.99 8.80 12.43
CA ALA A 112 -1.08 7.56 13.21
C ALA A 112 -2.29 6.70 12.78
N GLU A 113 -3.45 7.31 12.56
CA GLU A 113 -4.64 6.61 12.04
C GLU A 113 -4.40 6.04 10.64
N ARG A 114 -3.72 6.79 9.76
CA ARG A 114 -3.38 6.33 8.41
C ARG A 114 -2.37 5.17 8.42
N LEU A 115 -1.44 5.17 9.36
CA LEU A 115 -0.51 4.06 9.55
C LEU A 115 -1.23 2.78 9.99
N LEU A 116 -2.19 2.86 10.90
CA LEU A 116 -3.02 1.72 11.28
C LEU A 116 -3.90 1.23 10.12
N LEU A 117 -4.41 2.16 9.32
CA LEU A 117 -5.25 1.81 8.17
C LEU A 117 -4.44 1.05 7.10
N ILE A 118 -3.24 1.52 6.73
CA ILE A 118 -2.43 0.83 5.71
C ILE A 118 -2.02 -0.58 6.17
N VAL A 119 -1.74 -0.77 7.46
CA VAL A 119 -1.44 -2.10 8.03
C VAL A 119 -2.65 -3.02 7.89
N ARG A 120 -3.84 -2.56 8.25
CA ARG A 120 -5.07 -3.35 8.11
C ARG A 120 -5.36 -3.71 6.66
N VAL A 121 -5.27 -2.74 5.74
CA VAL A 121 -5.48 -2.99 4.30
C VAL A 121 -4.45 -3.96 3.74
N ALA A 122 -3.19 -3.89 4.21
CA ALA A 122 -2.14 -4.82 3.81
C ALA A 122 -2.43 -6.25 4.31
N ASP A 123 -2.86 -6.41 5.55
CA ASP A 123 -3.21 -7.71 6.13
C ASP A 123 -4.40 -8.36 5.39
N GLU A 124 -5.43 -7.57 5.07
CA GLU A 124 -6.56 -8.00 4.27
C GLU A 124 -6.14 -8.39 2.86
N ALA A 125 -5.26 -7.61 2.23
CA ALA A 125 -4.73 -7.90 0.91
C ALA A 125 -3.89 -9.18 0.90
N GLU A 126 -3.04 -9.40 1.89
CA GLU A 126 -2.27 -10.65 2.03
C GLU A 126 -3.18 -11.88 2.15
N ALA A 127 -4.20 -11.79 3.01
CA ALA A 127 -5.16 -12.86 3.20
C ALA A 127 -5.91 -13.19 1.90
N GLU A 128 -6.30 -12.18 1.14
CA GLU A 128 -7.02 -12.35 -0.13
C GLU A 128 -6.11 -12.87 -1.26
N LEU A 129 -4.89 -12.34 -1.38
CA LEU A 129 -3.99 -12.69 -2.47
C LEU A 129 -3.30 -14.04 -2.27
N PHE A 130 -2.97 -14.39 -1.03
CA PHE A 130 -2.16 -15.56 -0.68
C PHE A 130 -2.86 -16.55 0.25
N GLY A 131 -4.06 -16.24 0.74
CA GLY A 131 -4.79 -17.12 1.64
C GLY A 131 -5.16 -18.43 0.99
N ALA A 132 -5.17 -19.53 1.79
CA ALA A 132 -5.55 -20.87 1.34
C ALA A 132 -7.02 -20.96 0.88
N ALA A 133 -7.86 -20.00 1.26
CA ALA A 133 -9.25 -19.86 0.84
C ALA A 133 -9.45 -19.05 -0.44
N ALA A 134 -8.36 -18.64 -1.11
CA ALA A 134 -8.46 -18.05 -2.44
C ALA A 134 -8.99 -19.12 -3.38
N GLU A 135 -10.30 -19.16 -3.57
CA GLU A 135 -10.92 -20.00 -4.59
C GLU A 135 -10.22 -19.75 -5.93
N PRO A 136 -9.93 -20.81 -6.70
CA PRO A 136 -9.40 -20.64 -8.05
C PRO A 136 -10.36 -19.70 -8.78
N VAL A 137 -9.83 -18.59 -9.28
CA VAL A 137 -10.59 -17.71 -10.18
C VAL A 137 -11.09 -18.63 -11.29
N PRO A 138 -12.41 -18.77 -11.49
CA PRO A 138 -12.91 -19.56 -12.59
C PRO A 138 -12.21 -19.04 -13.85
N PRO A 139 -11.73 -19.92 -14.76
CA PRO A 139 -11.11 -19.48 -15.99
C PRO A 139 -12.07 -18.47 -16.61
N GLY A 140 -11.61 -17.22 -16.71
CA GLY A 140 -12.39 -16.20 -17.39
C GLY A 140 -12.72 -16.73 -18.77
N PRO A 141 -13.88 -16.41 -19.33
CA PRO A 141 -14.22 -16.86 -20.66
C PRO A 141 -13.05 -16.52 -21.59
N THR A 142 -12.46 -17.55 -22.14
CA THR A 142 -11.41 -17.46 -23.16
C THR A 142 -12.05 -16.66 -24.30
N GLU A 143 -11.54 -15.48 -24.60
CA GLU A 143 -12.14 -14.50 -25.53
C GLU A 143 -13.44 -13.86 -24.99
N ALA A 144 -13.37 -13.17 -23.86
CA ALA A 144 -14.48 -12.32 -23.46
C ALA A 144 -14.55 -11.10 -24.38
N GLU A 145 -15.57 -11.07 -25.22
CA GLU A 145 -16.05 -9.80 -25.73
C GLU A 145 -16.26 -8.86 -24.54
N PRO A 146 -15.74 -7.60 -24.61
CA PRO A 146 -15.90 -6.67 -23.52
C PRO A 146 -17.38 -6.51 -23.20
N THR A 147 -17.76 -6.73 -21.94
CA THR A 147 -19.15 -6.56 -21.52
C THR A 147 -19.58 -5.11 -21.73
N PRO A 148 -20.87 -4.83 -21.94
CA PRO A 148 -21.38 -3.47 -22.07
C PRO A 148 -20.96 -2.55 -20.92
N GLU A 149 -20.79 -3.10 -19.72
CA GLU A 149 -20.31 -2.36 -18.54
C GLU A 149 -18.84 -1.97 -18.66
N MET A 150 -17.98 -2.84 -19.19
CA MET A 150 -16.58 -2.51 -19.47
C MET A 150 -16.46 -1.43 -20.56
N LEU A 151 -17.30 -1.49 -21.59
CA LEU A 151 -17.33 -0.48 -22.66
C LEU A 151 -17.85 0.87 -22.15
N ALA A 152 -18.79 0.88 -21.21
CA ALA A 152 -19.27 2.09 -20.56
C ALA A 152 -18.19 2.76 -19.72
N PHE A 153 -17.37 1.96 -19.03
CA PHE A 153 -16.24 2.45 -18.24
C PHE A 153 -15.12 3.07 -19.10
N LEU A 154 -14.85 2.48 -20.27
CA LEU A 154 -13.81 2.98 -21.19
C LEU A 154 -14.26 4.22 -21.99
N ARG A 155 -15.55 4.53 -22.04
CA ARG A 155 -16.10 5.70 -22.72
C ARG A 155 -16.42 6.89 -21.82
N ALA A 156 -16.28 6.69 -20.52
CA ALA A 156 -16.38 7.76 -19.53
C ALA A 156 -15.01 8.39 -19.31
#